data_438f736a03b6c15287671a3dd6166288
#
_entry.id   438f736a03b6c15287671a3dd6166288
#
_cell.length_a   1.000
_cell.length_b   1.000
_cell.length_c   1.000
_cell.angle_alpha   90.00
_cell.angle_beta   90.00
_cell.angle_gamma   90.00
#
_symmetry.space_group_name_H-M   'P 1'
#
loop_
_entity.id
_entity.type
_entity.pdbx_description
1 polymer ?
#
loop_
_entity_poly.entity_id
_entity_poly.type
_entity_poly.pdbx_seq_one_letter_code
_entity_poly.pdbx_strand_id
1 'polypeptide(L)'
;MSDEEPIIALDNVYKIFGPNPRGRAFDLCSSGVGKDEVQRQTGHVVGMRDISFSVNRGEIFVVMGLSGSGKSTAIRTVNKLHDVTHGRVMVEGTDVQELTGAALQAFRREKLAMVFQHFALFPHRNVIDNTAYGLKVQGVEKRERHEAAIEALAMVGLEAYAFNSTRELSGGMQQRVGLARALCSNPEILLMDEAFSALDPLIRRQVQDELMAIQAKL
;
A
#
# COMPACT_ATOMS: atom_id res chain seq x y z
N MET A 1 4.95 24.89 -15.74
CA MET A 1 4.68 23.51 -15.30
C MET A 1 6.06 22.95 -15.06
N SER A 2 6.41 22.67 -13.81
CA SER A 2 7.71 22.10 -13.45
C SER A 2 7.83 20.70 -14.07
N ASP A 3 8.91 20.46 -14.83
CA ASP A 3 9.31 19.16 -15.38
C ASP A 3 9.86 18.24 -14.25
N GLU A 4 9.17 18.17 -13.10
CA GLU A 4 9.54 17.23 -12.05
C GLU A 4 9.03 15.84 -12.42
N GLU A 5 9.94 14.87 -12.44
CA GLU A 5 9.57 13.47 -12.67
C GLU A 5 8.58 13.00 -11.60
N PRO A 6 7.50 12.30 -12.00
CA PRO A 6 6.52 11.79 -11.05
C PRO A 6 7.18 10.79 -10.06
N ILE A 7 6.74 10.82 -8.80
CA ILE A 7 7.23 9.89 -7.78
C ILE A 7 6.78 8.45 -8.06
N ILE A 8 5.59 8.28 -8.67
CA ILE A 8 5.06 7.00 -9.14
C ILE A 8 4.57 7.18 -10.56
N ALA A 9 4.90 6.26 -11.47
CA ALA A 9 4.31 6.18 -12.80
C ALA A 9 4.02 4.73 -13.17
N LEU A 10 2.79 4.48 -13.61
CA LEU A 10 2.40 3.25 -14.28
C LEU A 10 2.28 3.55 -15.77
N ASP A 11 2.88 2.72 -16.62
CA ASP A 11 2.86 2.86 -18.06
C ASP A 11 2.41 1.57 -18.72
N ASN A 12 1.22 1.60 -19.35
CA ASN A 12 0.61 0.49 -20.08
C ASN A 12 0.60 -0.85 -19.28
N VAL A 13 0.18 -0.76 -18.01
CA VAL A 13 0.26 -1.89 -17.06
C VAL A 13 -0.92 -2.83 -17.22
N TYR A 14 -0.58 -4.11 -17.40
CA TYR A 14 -1.52 -5.23 -17.37
C TYR A 14 -1.18 -6.18 -16.22
N LYS A 15 -2.19 -6.68 -15.53
CA LYS A 15 -2.06 -7.79 -14.60
C LYS A 15 -3.10 -8.85 -14.88
N ILE A 16 -2.62 -10.03 -15.24
CA ILE A 16 -3.43 -11.23 -15.48
C ILE A 16 -2.97 -12.30 -14.49
N PHE A 17 -3.90 -12.89 -13.78
CA PHE A 17 -3.65 -13.97 -12.84
C PHE A 17 -3.92 -15.31 -13.50
N GLY A 18 -3.03 -16.27 -13.29
CA GLY A 18 -3.08 -17.63 -13.83
C GLY A 18 -1.71 -18.10 -14.33
N PRO A 19 -1.58 -19.36 -14.74
CA PRO A 19 -0.33 -19.91 -15.29
C PRO A 19 -0.04 -19.30 -16.67
N ASN A 20 1.24 -18.92 -16.94
CA ASN A 20 1.66 -18.32 -18.21
C ASN A 20 0.81 -17.12 -18.67
N PRO A 21 0.67 -16.08 -17.87
CA PRO A 21 -0.27 -14.97 -18.14
C PRO A 21 0.15 -14.12 -19.37
N ARG A 22 1.39 -14.24 -19.85
CA ARG A 22 1.93 -13.52 -21.02
C ARG A 22 1.60 -14.18 -22.38
N GLY A 23 0.93 -15.32 -22.38
CA GLY A 23 0.50 -16.03 -23.60
C GLY A 23 -0.88 -15.59 -24.06
N ARG A 24 -1.68 -16.56 -24.53
CA ARG A 24 -3.01 -16.34 -25.13
C ARG A 24 -3.93 -15.42 -24.31
N ALA A 25 -3.83 -15.46 -22.96
CA ALA A 25 -4.64 -14.61 -22.11
C ALA A 25 -4.27 -13.11 -22.28
N PHE A 26 -2.98 -12.80 -22.43
CA PHE A 26 -2.54 -11.44 -22.72
C PHE A 26 -2.92 -11.00 -24.13
N ASP A 27 -2.76 -11.86 -25.15
CA ASP A 27 -3.13 -11.54 -26.55
C ASP A 27 -4.61 -11.18 -26.67
N LEU A 28 -5.49 -11.97 -26.05
CA LEU A 28 -6.92 -11.68 -26.00
C LEU A 28 -7.22 -10.39 -25.22
N CYS A 29 -6.57 -10.20 -24.07
CA CYS A 29 -6.76 -9.03 -23.25
C CYS A 29 -6.33 -7.74 -23.97
N SER A 30 -5.16 -7.73 -24.61
CA SER A 30 -4.61 -6.57 -25.34
C SER A 30 -5.39 -6.26 -26.62
N SER A 31 -5.98 -7.27 -27.27
CA SER A 31 -6.88 -7.07 -28.43
C SER A 31 -8.29 -6.56 -28.08
N GLY A 32 -8.57 -6.30 -26.80
CA GLY A 32 -9.84 -5.70 -26.36
C GLY A 32 -10.92 -6.70 -25.98
N VAL A 33 -10.65 -8.01 -25.95
CA VAL A 33 -11.63 -9.03 -25.51
C VAL A 33 -12.01 -8.79 -24.04
N GLY A 34 -13.30 -8.88 -23.71
CA GLY A 34 -13.83 -8.65 -22.38
C GLY A 34 -13.26 -9.61 -21.34
N LYS A 35 -13.10 -9.13 -20.08
CA LYS A 35 -12.47 -9.91 -19.01
C LYS A 35 -13.11 -11.27 -18.76
N ASP A 36 -14.44 -11.34 -18.83
CA ASP A 36 -15.22 -12.57 -18.61
C ASP A 36 -14.98 -13.58 -19.76
N GLU A 37 -14.82 -13.07 -20.98
CA GLU A 37 -14.51 -13.88 -22.15
C GLU A 37 -13.07 -14.40 -22.11
N VAL A 38 -12.10 -13.56 -21.71
CA VAL A 38 -10.72 -14.00 -21.46
C VAL A 38 -10.71 -15.13 -20.43
N GLN A 39 -11.46 -14.97 -19.33
CA GLN A 39 -11.54 -15.99 -18.28
C GLN A 39 -12.18 -17.28 -18.83
N ARG A 40 -13.26 -17.18 -19.58
CA ARG A 40 -13.94 -18.34 -20.17
C ARG A 40 -13.05 -19.14 -21.13
N GLN A 41 -12.27 -18.43 -21.96
CA GLN A 41 -11.42 -19.08 -22.98
C GLN A 41 -10.10 -19.62 -22.42
N THR A 42 -9.58 -19.02 -21.35
CA THR A 42 -8.21 -19.30 -20.89
C THR A 42 -8.11 -19.73 -19.43
N GLY A 43 -9.17 -19.57 -18.64
CA GLY A 43 -9.16 -19.78 -17.19
C GLY A 43 -8.43 -18.68 -16.41
N HIS A 44 -7.95 -17.62 -17.06
CA HIS A 44 -7.20 -16.53 -16.41
C HIS A 44 -8.12 -15.41 -15.96
N VAL A 45 -7.75 -14.75 -14.87
CA VAL A 45 -8.46 -13.58 -14.34
C VAL A 45 -7.72 -12.30 -14.68
N VAL A 46 -8.37 -11.38 -15.42
CA VAL A 46 -7.83 -10.08 -15.74
C VAL A 46 -8.02 -9.14 -14.52
N GLY A 47 -6.95 -8.85 -13.82
CA GLY A 47 -6.94 -7.92 -12.68
C GLY A 47 -6.80 -6.45 -13.09
N MET A 48 -5.98 -6.17 -14.10
CA MET A 48 -5.78 -4.83 -14.69
C MET A 48 -5.56 -4.95 -16.18
N ARG A 49 -6.06 -3.95 -16.91
CA ARG A 49 -5.86 -3.83 -18.35
C ARG A 49 -5.48 -2.40 -18.70
N ASP A 50 -4.33 -2.23 -19.34
CA ASP A 50 -3.89 -0.95 -19.94
C ASP A 50 -4.01 0.24 -18.98
N ILE A 51 -3.45 0.08 -17.79
CA ILE A 51 -3.52 1.12 -16.76
C ILE A 51 -2.27 2.00 -16.87
N SER A 52 -2.51 3.30 -17.07
CA SER A 52 -1.46 4.32 -17.09
C SER A 52 -1.90 5.51 -16.25
N PHE A 53 -1.07 5.94 -15.32
CA PHE A 53 -1.22 7.18 -14.55
C PHE A 53 0.11 7.54 -13.91
N SER A 54 0.22 8.79 -13.48
CA SER A 54 1.36 9.29 -12.70
C SER A 54 0.88 9.98 -11.43
N VAL A 55 1.73 9.97 -10.40
CA VAL A 55 1.52 10.65 -9.12
C VAL A 55 2.76 11.49 -8.84
N ASN A 56 2.56 12.76 -8.51
CA ASN A 56 3.63 13.68 -8.21
C ASN A 56 3.98 13.63 -6.71
N ARG A 57 5.16 14.14 -6.36
CA ARG A 57 5.57 14.29 -4.96
C ARG A 57 4.61 15.23 -4.22
N GLY A 58 4.22 14.85 -3.01
CA GLY A 58 3.24 15.60 -2.20
C GLY A 58 1.78 15.48 -2.67
N GLU A 59 1.48 14.66 -3.69
CA GLU A 59 0.13 14.47 -4.20
C GLU A 59 -0.61 13.37 -3.41
N ILE A 60 -1.91 13.60 -3.12
CA ILE A 60 -2.84 12.55 -2.68
C ILE A 60 -3.60 12.06 -3.91
N PHE A 61 -3.26 10.87 -4.39
CA PHE A 61 -3.90 10.24 -5.54
C PHE A 61 -4.91 9.18 -5.09
N VAL A 62 -6.16 9.31 -5.54
CA VAL A 62 -7.25 8.42 -5.13
C VAL A 62 -7.72 7.55 -6.29
N VAL A 63 -7.58 6.23 -6.15
CA VAL A 63 -8.10 5.25 -7.11
C VAL A 63 -9.51 4.83 -6.70
N MET A 64 -10.50 5.18 -7.50
CA MET A 64 -11.91 4.83 -7.26
C MET A 64 -12.44 3.84 -8.30
N GLY A 65 -13.44 3.06 -7.92
CA GLY A 65 -14.10 2.09 -8.79
C GLY A 65 -14.86 1.02 -8.01
N LEU A 66 -15.66 0.23 -8.71
CA LEU A 66 -16.46 -0.84 -8.12
C LEU A 66 -15.58 -1.94 -7.49
N SER A 67 -16.17 -2.78 -6.64
CA SER A 67 -15.51 -3.98 -6.14
C SER A 67 -15.06 -4.86 -7.31
N GLY A 68 -13.84 -5.43 -7.25
CA GLY A 68 -13.29 -6.23 -8.34
C GLY A 68 -12.77 -5.45 -9.55
N SER A 69 -12.74 -4.10 -9.52
CA SER A 69 -12.21 -3.29 -10.64
C SER A 69 -10.67 -3.26 -10.73
N GLY A 70 -9.94 -3.86 -9.77
CA GLY A 70 -8.48 -3.94 -9.81
C GLY A 70 -7.75 -2.90 -8.94
N LYS A 71 -8.44 -2.08 -8.13
CA LYS A 71 -7.83 -1.05 -7.26
C LYS A 71 -6.71 -1.58 -6.38
N SER A 72 -7.00 -2.60 -5.57
CA SER A 72 -6.01 -3.25 -4.71
C SER A 72 -4.87 -3.89 -5.53
N THR A 73 -5.17 -4.39 -6.73
CA THR A 73 -4.16 -4.93 -7.62
C THR A 73 -3.20 -3.83 -8.07
N ALA A 74 -3.71 -2.66 -8.47
CA ALA A 74 -2.88 -1.52 -8.89
C ALA A 74 -1.94 -1.06 -7.75
N ILE A 75 -2.47 -0.85 -6.55
CA ILE A 75 -1.67 -0.46 -5.38
C ILE A 75 -0.57 -1.51 -5.09
N ARG A 76 -0.90 -2.80 -5.17
CA ARG A 76 0.03 -3.90 -4.91
C ARG A 76 1.07 -4.14 -6.01
N THR A 77 0.93 -3.52 -7.18
CA THR A 77 2.01 -3.51 -8.17
C THR A 77 3.08 -2.46 -7.88
N VAL A 78 2.71 -1.34 -7.24
CA VAL A 78 3.66 -0.28 -6.86
C VAL A 78 4.71 -0.78 -5.87
N ASN A 79 4.33 -1.62 -4.91
CA ASN A 79 5.26 -2.25 -3.97
C ASN A 79 5.73 -3.65 -4.39
N LYS A 80 5.43 -4.04 -5.64
CA LYS A 80 5.76 -5.37 -6.20
C LYS A 80 5.29 -6.55 -5.34
N LEU A 81 4.16 -6.42 -4.61
CA LEU A 81 3.45 -7.58 -4.07
C LEU A 81 2.79 -8.39 -5.19
N HIS A 82 2.50 -7.75 -6.31
CA HIS A 82 2.09 -8.39 -7.55
C HIS A 82 3.05 -7.97 -8.68
N ASP A 83 3.68 -8.95 -9.32
CA ASP A 83 4.37 -8.71 -10.59
C ASP A 83 3.35 -8.37 -11.67
N VAL A 84 3.70 -7.44 -12.56
CA VAL A 84 2.87 -7.12 -13.72
C VAL A 84 3.03 -8.16 -14.82
N THR A 85 2.00 -8.34 -15.65
CA THR A 85 2.08 -9.19 -16.83
C THR A 85 2.76 -8.45 -17.96
N HIS A 86 2.49 -7.16 -18.12
CA HIS A 86 3.07 -6.27 -19.12
C HIS A 86 3.07 -4.83 -18.60
N GLY A 87 3.88 -3.96 -19.22
CA GLY A 87 4.03 -2.56 -18.85
C GLY A 87 5.11 -2.34 -17.80
N ARG A 88 5.25 -1.10 -17.35
CA ARG A 88 6.27 -0.65 -16.39
C ARG A 88 5.65 0.02 -15.18
N VAL A 89 6.28 -0.15 -14.03
CA VAL A 89 5.91 0.55 -12.79
C VAL A 89 7.16 1.23 -12.27
N MET A 90 7.23 2.54 -12.45
CA MET A 90 8.34 3.37 -12.02
C MET A 90 8.03 3.97 -10.65
N VAL A 91 8.98 3.90 -9.73
CA VAL A 91 8.93 4.59 -8.44
C VAL A 91 10.26 5.29 -8.25
N GLU A 92 10.24 6.61 -8.13
CA GLU A 92 11.45 7.45 -8.06
C GLU A 92 12.49 7.09 -9.13
N GLY A 93 12.05 7.00 -10.38
CA GLY A 93 12.92 6.67 -11.51
C GLY A 93 13.38 5.20 -11.58
N THR A 94 13.01 4.36 -10.62
CA THR A 94 13.38 2.93 -10.59
C THR A 94 12.23 2.07 -11.10
N ASP A 95 12.47 1.19 -12.08
CA ASP A 95 11.48 0.17 -12.46
C ASP A 95 11.42 -0.91 -11.35
N VAL A 96 10.33 -0.87 -10.58
CA VAL A 96 10.17 -1.80 -9.45
C VAL A 96 10.04 -3.26 -9.90
N GLN A 97 9.69 -3.51 -11.17
CA GLN A 97 9.56 -4.86 -11.70
C GLN A 97 10.93 -5.54 -11.90
N GLU A 98 11.99 -4.77 -12.01
CA GLU A 98 13.37 -5.28 -12.13
C GLU A 98 13.99 -5.61 -10.77
N LEU A 99 13.46 -5.04 -9.66
CA LEU A 99 14.00 -5.26 -8.34
C LEU A 99 13.77 -6.70 -7.85
N THR A 100 14.80 -7.33 -7.31
CA THR A 100 14.74 -8.69 -6.74
C THR A 100 15.55 -8.81 -5.45
N GLY A 101 15.31 -9.86 -4.67
CA GLY A 101 16.11 -10.18 -3.50
C GLY A 101 16.31 -9.02 -2.53
N ALA A 102 17.56 -8.72 -2.20
CA ALA A 102 17.93 -7.68 -1.24
C ALA A 102 17.55 -6.27 -1.70
N ALA A 103 17.64 -5.98 -3.01
CA ALA A 103 17.25 -4.68 -3.57
C ALA A 103 15.74 -4.40 -3.37
N LEU A 104 14.89 -5.39 -3.63
CA LEU A 104 13.45 -5.28 -3.39
C LEU A 104 13.12 -5.12 -1.89
N GLN A 105 13.84 -5.81 -1.02
CA GLN A 105 13.66 -5.66 0.41
C GLN A 105 14.07 -4.26 0.90
N ALA A 106 15.20 -3.74 0.43
CA ALA A 106 15.66 -2.39 0.74
C ALA A 106 14.65 -1.34 0.26
N PHE A 107 14.20 -1.45 -0.98
CA PHE A 107 13.18 -0.59 -1.58
C PHE A 107 11.89 -0.53 -0.72
N ARG A 108 11.34 -1.70 -0.36
CA ARG A 108 10.13 -1.76 0.48
C ARG A 108 10.33 -1.21 1.89
N ARG A 109 11.53 -1.39 2.45
CA ARG A 109 11.85 -0.95 3.80
C ARG A 109 12.06 0.55 3.91
N GLU A 110 12.65 1.14 2.87
CA GLU A 110 13.16 2.52 2.91
C GLU A 110 12.20 3.52 2.26
N LYS A 111 11.49 3.10 1.20
CA LYS A 111 10.69 4.00 0.37
C LYS A 111 9.20 3.94 0.66
N LEU A 112 8.69 2.82 1.10
CA LEU A 112 7.26 2.55 1.11
C LEU A 112 6.75 2.16 2.50
N ALA A 113 5.53 2.62 2.82
CA ALA A 113 4.71 1.94 3.81
C ALA A 113 3.36 1.58 3.19
N MET A 114 2.73 0.53 3.70
CA MET A 114 1.42 0.09 3.22
C MET A 114 0.47 -0.20 4.38
N VAL A 115 -0.72 0.38 4.29
CA VAL A 115 -1.86 0.04 5.14
C VAL A 115 -2.74 -0.94 4.37
N PHE A 116 -2.94 -2.13 4.94
CA PHE A 116 -3.72 -3.19 4.33
C PHE A 116 -5.19 -3.12 4.76
N GLN A 117 -6.09 -3.60 3.92
CA GLN A 117 -7.51 -3.75 4.19
C GLN A 117 -7.79 -4.61 5.44
N HIS A 118 -7.04 -5.70 5.62
CA HIS A 118 -7.01 -6.48 6.85
C HIS A 118 -5.78 -6.08 7.65
N PHE A 119 -5.94 -5.62 8.85
CA PHE A 119 -4.99 -4.92 9.71
C PHE A 119 -3.56 -5.48 9.73
N ALA A 120 -3.37 -6.77 9.40
CA ALA A 120 -2.09 -7.48 9.34
C ALA A 120 -1.20 -7.21 10.57
N LEU A 121 -1.80 -7.07 11.75
CA LEU A 121 -1.07 -6.92 13.01
C LEU A 121 -0.50 -8.26 13.44
N PHE A 122 0.67 -8.20 14.07
CA PHE A 122 1.30 -9.38 14.66
C PHE A 122 0.60 -9.74 15.99
N PRO A 123 -0.12 -10.86 16.08
CA PRO A 123 -0.95 -11.18 17.26
C PRO A 123 -0.13 -11.55 18.50
N HIS A 124 1.17 -11.84 18.33
CA HIS A 124 2.13 -12.18 19.40
C HIS A 124 2.92 -10.94 19.88
N ARG A 125 2.59 -9.75 19.41
CA ARG A 125 3.20 -8.47 19.81
C ARG A 125 2.14 -7.56 20.38
N ASN A 126 2.53 -6.71 21.34
CA ASN A 126 1.70 -5.62 21.82
C ASN A 126 1.58 -4.49 20.78
N VAL A 127 0.81 -3.46 21.10
CA VAL A 127 0.50 -2.34 20.20
C VAL A 127 1.77 -1.56 19.83
N ILE A 128 2.61 -1.18 20.80
CA ILE A 128 3.83 -0.42 20.53
C ILE A 128 4.84 -1.20 19.68
N ASP A 129 4.99 -2.51 19.92
CA ASP A 129 5.89 -3.35 19.12
C ASP A 129 5.36 -3.62 17.71
N ASN A 130 4.04 -3.58 17.50
CA ASN A 130 3.43 -3.58 16.18
C ASN A 130 3.74 -2.27 15.45
N THR A 131 3.51 -1.13 16.12
CA THR A 131 3.74 0.21 15.56
C THR A 131 5.20 0.43 15.23
N ALA A 132 6.12 0.07 16.13
CA ALA A 132 7.56 0.21 15.95
C ALA A 132 8.19 -0.79 14.96
N TYR A 133 7.39 -1.69 14.34
CA TYR A 133 7.97 -2.81 13.58
C TYR A 133 8.76 -2.37 12.35
N GLY A 134 8.30 -1.36 11.63
CA GLY A 134 9.01 -0.81 10.47
C GLY A 134 10.41 -0.33 10.85
N LEU A 135 10.52 0.49 11.89
CA LEU A 135 11.80 1.00 12.41
C LEU A 135 12.70 -0.13 12.96
N LYS A 136 12.10 -1.18 13.54
CA LYS A 136 12.88 -2.37 13.95
C LYS A 136 13.54 -3.05 12.75
N VAL A 137 12.85 -3.18 11.62
CA VAL A 137 13.39 -3.79 10.40
C VAL A 137 14.46 -2.88 9.76
N GLN A 138 14.37 -1.58 9.96
CA GLN A 138 15.39 -0.59 9.57
C GLN A 138 16.62 -0.62 10.48
N GLY A 139 16.59 -1.34 11.61
CA GLY A 139 17.70 -1.45 12.54
C GLY A 139 17.76 -0.35 13.61
N VAL A 140 16.71 0.48 13.73
CA VAL A 140 16.62 1.54 14.74
C VAL A 140 16.63 0.97 16.15
N GLU A 141 17.32 1.62 17.07
CA GLU A 141 17.46 1.21 18.46
C GLU A 141 16.10 1.16 19.17
N LYS A 142 15.97 0.27 20.18
CA LYS A 142 14.67 -0.03 20.80
C LYS A 142 14.02 1.18 21.45
N ARG A 143 14.80 2.00 22.14
CA ARG A 143 14.30 3.20 22.83
C ARG A 143 13.74 4.19 21.81
N GLU A 144 14.54 4.53 20.82
CA GLU A 144 14.19 5.49 19.77
C GLU A 144 12.95 5.07 18.99
N ARG A 145 12.87 3.80 18.53
CA ARG A 145 11.69 3.34 17.81
C ARG A 145 10.42 3.23 18.67
N HIS A 146 10.56 3.06 20.01
CA HIS A 146 9.42 3.10 20.92
C HIS A 146 8.93 4.52 21.15
N GLU A 147 9.85 5.50 21.25
CA GLU A 147 9.50 6.92 21.33
C GLU A 147 8.72 7.35 20.06
N ALA A 148 9.24 7.05 18.87
CA ALA A 148 8.54 7.30 17.60
C ALA A 148 7.18 6.56 17.50
N ALA A 149 7.08 5.33 18.04
CA ALA A 149 5.83 4.59 18.04
C ALA A 149 4.77 5.21 18.95
N ILE A 150 5.14 5.78 20.10
CA ILE A 150 4.21 6.52 20.98
C ILE A 150 3.69 7.77 20.25
N GLU A 151 4.56 8.52 19.57
CA GLU A 151 4.14 9.68 18.77
C GLU A 151 3.17 9.29 17.67
N ALA A 152 3.46 8.20 16.94
CA ALA A 152 2.56 7.69 15.91
C ALA A 152 1.22 7.19 16.47
N LEU A 153 1.22 6.59 17.67
CA LEU A 153 0.00 6.16 18.36
C LEU A 153 -0.83 7.36 18.85
N ALA A 154 -0.17 8.44 19.32
CA ALA A 154 -0.86 9.67 19.71
C ALA A 154 -1.59 10.32 18.54
N MET A 155 -0.99 10.32 17.32
CA MET A 155 -1.66 10.82 16.11
C MET A 155 -2.98 10.12 15.81
N VAL A 156 -3.14 8.86 16.24
CA VAL A 156 -4.38 8.09 16.03
C VAL A 156 -5.20 7.88 17.31
N GLY A 157 -4.86 8.59 18.40
CA GLY A 157 -5.56 8.55 19.68
C GLY A 157 -5.48 7.21 20.41
N LEU A 158 -4.34 6.52 20.32
CA LEU A 158 -4.14 5.18 20.90
C LEU A 158 -2.90 5.08 21.81
N GLU A 159 -2.31 6.18 22.24
CA GLU A 159 -1.12 6.19 23.10
C GLU A 159 -1.36 5.48 24.45
N ALA A 160 -2.56 5.61 25.02
CA ALA A 160 -2.93 4.93 26.26
C ALA A 160 -2.96 3.41 26.14
N TYR A 161 -3.07 2.87 24.92
CA TYR A 161 -3.14 1.43 24.63
C TYR A 161 -1.79 0.84 24.17
N ALA A 162 -0.71 1.59 24.23
CA ALA A 162 0.61 1.21 23.68
C ALA A 162 1.08 -0.18 24.15
N PHE A 163 0.84 -0.53 25.40
CA PHE A 163 1.30 -1.80 26.00
C PHE A 163 0.24 -2.90 26.01
N ASN A 164 -0.96 -2.64 25.49
CA ASN A 164 -2.03 -3.63 25.40
C ASN A 164 -1.71 -4.70 24.33
N SER A 165 -2.31 -5.87 24.48
CA SER A 165 -2.36 -6.87 23.43
C SER A 165 -3.25 -6.39 22.28
N THR A 166 -2.85 -6.68 21.03
CA THR A 166 -3.70 -6.37 19.85
C THR A 166 -5.05 -7.06 19.89
N ARG A 167 -5.19 -8.17 20.64
CA ARG A 167 -6.46 -8.91 20.81
C ARG A 167 -7.48 -8.17 21.71
N GLU A 168 -7.02 -7.25 22.54
CA GLU A 168 -7.87 -6.44 23.44
C GLU A 168 -8.49 -5.24 22.72
N LEU A 169 -8.07 -5.00 21.47
CA LEU A 169 -8.50 -3.86 20.67
C LEU A 169 -9.72 -4.21 19.80
N SER A 170 -10.64 -3.25 19.65
CA SER A 170 -11.68 -3.34 18.62
C SER A 170 -11.10 -3.32 17.21
N GLY A 171 -11.87 -3.76 16.21
CA GLY A 171 -11.43 -3.75 14.80
C GLY A 171 -10.99 -2.36 14.32
N GLY A 172 -11.73 -1.30 14.70
CA GLY A 172 -11.36 0.07 14.38
C GLY A 172 -10.06 0.53 15.07
N MET A 173 -9.82 0.10 16.32
CA MET A 173 -8.55 0.38 17.00
C MET A 173 -7.39 -0.38 16.33
N GLN A 174 -7.58 -1.64 15.96
CA GLN A 174 -6.57 -2.42 15.23
C GLN A 174 -6.20 -1.76 13.89
N GLN A 175 -7.17 -1.20 13.18
CA GLN A 175 -6.94 -0.47 11.94
C GLN A 175 -6.11 0.79 12.19
N ARG A 176 -6.42 1.56 13.23
CA ARG A 176 -5.63 2.73 13.63
C ARG A 176 -4.20 2.36 14.04
N VAL A 177 -3.98 1.23 14.71
CA VAL A 177 -2.63 0.70 14.97
C VAL A 177 -1.90 0.37 13.65
N GLY A 178 -2.59 -0.22 12.67
CA GLY A 178 -2.04 -0.47 11.34
C GLY A 178 -1.60 0.81 10.62
N LEU A 179 -2.38 1.89 10.75
CA LEU A 179 -2.04 3.20 10.23
C LEU A 179 -0.85 3.81 10.98
N ALA A 180 -0.86 3.82 12.32
CA ALA A 180 0.25 4.30 13.14
C ALA A 180 1.55 3.56 12.80
N ARG A 181 1.50 2.25 12.57
CA ARG A 181 2.67 1.45 12.12
C ARG A 181 3.21 1.94 10.78
N ALA A 182 2.35 2.28 9.84
CA ALA A 182 2.77 2.79 8.54
C ALA A 182 3.38 4.18 8.64
N LEU A 183 2.80 5.06 9.46
CA LEU A 183 3.29 6.43 9.68
C LEU A 183 4.58 6.48 10.51
N CYS A 184 4.75 5.56 11.46
CA CYS A 184 5.89 5.52 12.40
C CYS A 184 7.25 5.48 11.69
N SER A 185 7.33 4.87 10.50
CA SER A 185 8.58 4.81 9.71
C SER A 185 8.82 6.05 8.85
N ASN A 186 7.95 7.05 8.90
CA ASN A 186 8.01 8.27 8.09
C ASN A 186 8.32 7.99 6.59
N PRO A 187 7.49 7.22 5.89
CA PRO A 187 7.76 6.79 4.53
C PRO A 187 7.59 7.92 3.52
N GLU A 188 8.38 7.91 2.45
CA GLU A 188 8.21 8.86 1.33
C GLU A 188 6.90 8.59 0.56
N ILE A 189 6.46 7.33 0.50
CA ILE A 189 5.24 6.90 -0.19
C ILE A 189 4.38 6.06 0.75
N LEU A 190 3.15 6.49 0.97
CA LEU A 190 2.17 5.77 1.76
C LEU A 190 1.09 5.17 0.84
N LEU A 191 1.06 3.84 0.76
CA LEU A 191 0.05 3.09 0.01
C LEU A 191 -1.09 2.68 0.94
N MET A 192 -2.34 2.95 0.54
CA MET A 192 -3.52 2.61 1.32
C MET A 192 -4.49 1.73 0.52
N ASP A 193 -4.69 0.50 0.95
CA ASP A 193 -5.63 -0.44 0.34
C ASP A 193 -6.87 -0.56 1.25
N GLU A 194 -7.92 0.23 0.95
CA GLU A 194 -9.17 0.32 1.72
C GLU A 194 -8.97 0.55 3.23
N ALA A 195 -7.96 1.37 3.57
CA ALA A 195 -7.47 1.58 4.93
C ALA A 195 -8.52 2.14 5.92
N PHE A 196 -9.63 2.65 5.43
CA PHE A 196 -10.70 3.25 6.25
C PHE A 196 -12.01 2.44 6.24
N SER A 197 -12.05 1.27 5.60
CA SER A 197 -13.28 0.51 5.37
C SER A 197 -13.94 0.02 6.65
N ALA A 198 -13.17 -0.33 7.68
CA ALA A 198 -13.65 -0.82 8.96
C ALA A 198 -13.82 0.28 10.03
N LEU A 199 -13.57 1.55 9.69
CA LEU A 199 -13.78 2.67 10.62
C LEU A 199 -15.23 3.15 10.55
N ASP A 200 -15.79 3.53 11.72
CA ASP A 200 -17.02 4.28 11.76
C ASP A 200 -16.86 5.67 11.11
N PRO A 201 -17.95 6.32 10.65
CA PRO A 201 -17.87 7.56 9.89
C PRO A 201 -17.16 8.71 10.62
N LEU A 202 -17.32 8.81 11.95
CA LEU A 202 -16.72 9.89 12.74
C LEU A 202 -15.20 9.72 12.83
N ILE A 203 -14.76 8.54 13.23
CA ILE A 203 -13.32 8.20 13.34
C ILE A 203 -12.65 8.24 11.95
N ARG A 204 -13.34 7.77 10.90
CA ARG A 204 -12.83 7.87 9.52
C ARG A 204 -12.51 9.31 9.16
N ARG A 205 -13.42 10.24 9.40
CA ARG A 205 -13.24 11.66 9.11
C ARG A 205 -12.07 12.24 9.90
N GLN A 206 -12.00 11.96 11.20
CA GLN A 206 -10.91 12.42 12.05
C GLN A 206 -9.55 11.98 11.53
N VAL A 207 -9.39 10.69 11.21
CA VAL A 207 -8.13 10.14 10.68
C VAL A 207 -7.79 10.72 9.30
N GLN A 208 -8.79 10.96 8.44
CA GLN A 208 -8.58 11.63 7.15
C GLN A 208 -8.10 13.07 7.35
N ASP A 209 -8.71 13.83 8.26
CA ASP A 209 -8.30 15.20 8.56
C ASP A 209 -6.86 15.26 9.10
N GLU A 210 -6.48 14.30 9.96
CA GLU A 210 -5.11 14.17 10.47
C GLU A 210 -4.09 13.87 9.36
N LEU A 211 -4.44 12.96 8.44
CA LEU A 211 -3.56 12.66 7.29
C LEU A 211 -3.40 13.87 6.36
N MET A 212 -4.47 14.61 6.11
CA MET A 212 -4.40 15.85 5.33
C MET A 212 -3.52 16.89 6.02
N ALA A 213 -3.59 16.99 7.36
CA ALA A 213 -2.73 17.90 8.12
C ALA A 213 -1.26 17.48 8.11
N ILE A 214 -0.95 16.18 8.08
CA ILE A 214 0.42 15.67 7.91
C ILE A 214 0.94 16.01 6.51
N GLN A 215 0.17 15.69 5.49
CA GLN A 215 0.54 15.96 4.09
C GLN A 215 0.80 17.46 3.82
N ALA A 216 0.01 18.35 4.42
CA ALA A 216 0.18 19.81 4.26
C ALA A 216 1.47 20.35 4.91
N LYS A 217 2.17 19.57 5.73
CA LYS A 217 3.44 19.94 6.36
C LYS A 217 4.69 19.39 5.64
N LEU A 218 4.46 18.50 4.67
CA LEU A 218 5.52 17.88 3.85
C LEU A 218 5.70 18.67 2.54
#